data_461752ff1d1e5df2d516e615f0c849c5
#
_entry.id   461752ff1d1e5df2d516e615f0c849c5
#
_cell.length_a   1.000
_cell.length_b   1.000
_cell.length_c   1.000
_cell.angle_alpha   90.00
_cell.angle_beta   90.00
_cell.angle_gamma   90.00
#
_symmetry.space_group_name_H-M   'P 1'
#
loop_
_entity.id
_entity.type
_entity.pdbx_description
1 polymer ?
#
loop_
_entity_poly.entity_id
_entity_poly.type
_entity_poly.pdbx_seq_one_letter_code
_entity_poly.pdbx_strand_id
1 'polypeptide(L)'
;MMPFSPFARPPYWPVRTLAWGAALALGWAVATAAWAADADRVIARVNGIDIKAGDLTLADEDIGSNLPMTGDARRDYLTHYLIDMQLIVQAADAKKLGDNDEFKRRLNYARNKLLMERYLQTEGRAAVSDAALHDLYQQVTKEMAGEQEIHARHILVGTEDDAKAVFEQLRKGADFAALAKEKSKDPSSSEGGDLGYFTRDRMVPEFADAAFKLQVGQISDPVKTEFGWHIIKLEDKRTRPMPEFDKVKDQLENMVARKALSEQVTKMRNEAKIEQLEAPPAPAADAAGKPPK
;
A
#
# COMPACT_ATOMS: atom_id res chain seq x y z
N MET A 1 4.71 -22.64 13.50
CA MET A 1 3.61 -22.49 12.54
C MET A 1 2.74 -21.35 13.05
N MET A 2 3.10 -20.11 12.68
CA MET A 2 2.30 -18.94 13.08
C MET A 2 1.21 -18.71 12.03
N PRO A 3 -0.04 -18.47 12.42
CA PRO A 3 -1.09 -18.17 11.45
C PRO A 3 -0.81 -16.79 10.85
N PHE A 4 -0.73 -16.73 9.52
CA PHE A 4 -0.75 -15.49 8.77
C PHE A 4 -2.06 -14.77 9.08
N SER A 5 -2.00 -13.66 9.81
CA SER A 5 -3.14 -12.77 9.99
C SER A 5 -3.36 -12.01 8.68
N PRO A 6 -4.52 -12.16 8.01
CA PRO A 6 -4.80 -11.49 6.73
C PRO A 6 -5.06 -9.98 6.87
N PHE A 7 -4.92 -9.40 8.06
CA PHE A 7 -5.26 -8.01 8.36
C PHE A 7 -4.07 -7.17 8.81
N ALA A 8 -2.88 -7.37 8.24
CA ALA A 8 -1.81 -6.39 8.38
C ALA A 8 -2.22 -5.13 7.59
N ARG A 9 -2.63 -4.09 8.30
CA ARG A 9 -3.14 -2.81 7.77
C ARG A 9 -1.99 -2.02 7.15
N PRO A 10 -2.15 -1.48 5.91
CA PRO A 10 -1.15 -0.56 5.36
C PRO A 10 -1.13 0.76 6.15
N PRO A 11 0.03 1.43 6.26
CA PRO A 11 0.13 2.72 6.93
C PRO A 11 -0.66 3.79 6.15
N TYR A 12 -1.43 4.59 6.89
CA TYR A 12 -2.21 5.69 6.35
C TYR A 12 -1.31 6.82 5.86
N TRP A 13 -1.50 7.23 4.61
CA TRP A 13 -1.05 8.52 4.12
C TRP A 13 -2.23 9.50 4.18
N PRO A 14 -2.00 10.75 4.61
CA PRO A 14 -3.06 11.75 4.67
C PRO A 14 -3.50 12.12 3.25
N VAL A 15 -4.79 12.04 3.01
CA VAL A 15 -5.42 12.51 1.77
C VAL A 15 -5.38 14.03 1.79
N ARG A 16 -4.38 14.64 1.13
CA ARG A 16 -4.46 16.05 0.75
C ARG A 16 -5.43 16.16 -0.40
N THR A 17 -6.59 16.71 -0.12
CA THR A 17 -7.55 17.18 -1.11
C THR A 17 -6.90 18.27 -1.97
N LEU A 18 -6.52 17.92 -3.18
CA LEU A 18 -6.31 18.88 -4.27
C LEU A 18 -7.39 18.63 -5.29
N ALA A 19 -8.46 19.44 -5.15
CA ALA A 19 -9.39 19.67 -6.25
C ALA A 19 -8.65 20.42 -7.34
N TRP A 20 -8.47 19.79 -8.52
CA TRP A 20 -8.33 20.47 -9.83
C TRP A 20 -8.35 19.44 -10.96
N GLY A 21 -9.33 19.59 -11.88
CA GLY A 21 -9.18 19.25 -13.30
C GLY A 21 -9.57 17.85 -13.73
N ALA A 22 -10.86 17.56 -13.75
CA ALA A 22 -11.40 16.57 -14.70
C ALA A 22 -11.32 17.17 -16.11
N ALA A 23 -10.27 16.82 -16.86
CA ALA A 23 -10.21 16.83 -18.33
C ALA A 23 -8.77 16.46 -18.71
N LEU A 24 -8.61 15.28 -19.34
CA LEU A 24 -7.47 14.83 -20.19
C LEU A 24 -7.04 13.37 -19.90
N ALA A 25 -7.96 12.48 -19.53
CA ALA A 25 -7.65 11.04 -19.44
C ALA A 25 -7.96 10.25 -20.74
N LEU A 26 -8.36 10.91 -21.82
CA LEU A 26 -8.75 10.25 -23.09
C LEU A 26 -7.66 10.25 -24.18
N GLY A 27 -6.52 10.87 -23.94
CA GLY A 27 -5.47 11.01 -24.98
C GLY A 27 -4.36 9.95 -24.95
N TRP A 28 -4.17 9.23 -23.85
CA TRP A 28 -3.01 8.31 -23.67
C TRP A 28 -3.31 6.85 -24.04
N ALA A 29 -4.56 6.43 -23.99
CA ALA A 29 -4.96 5.06 -24.35
C ALA A 29 -4.88 4.77 -25.85
N VAL A 30 -4.91 5.77 -26.71
CA VAL A 30 -4.93 5.60 -28.18
C VAL A 30 -3.53 5.41 -28.76
N ALA A 31 -2.48 6.00 -28.16
CA ALA A 31 -1.12 5.87 -28.67
C ALA A 31 -0.49 4.49 -28.35
N THR A 32 -0.81 3.92 -27.18
CA THR A 32 -0.30 2.59 -26.78
C THR A 32 -0.98 1.46 -27.54
N ALA A 33 -2.27 1.59 -27.88
CA ALA A 33 -3.01 0.59 -28.66
C ALA A 33 -2.53 0.47 -30.11
N ALA A 34 -2.04 1.55 -30.72
CA ALA A 34 -1.51 1.52 -32.09
C ALA A 34 -0.16 0.79 -32.20
N TRP A 35 0.60 0.69 -31.10
CA TRP A 35 1.90 0.01 -31.07
C TRP A 35 1.78 -1.49 -30.77
N ALA A 36 0.78 -1.86 -30.00
CA ALA A 36 0.50 -3.27 -29.68
C ALA A 36 -0.12 -4.05 -30.86
N ALA A 37 -0.72 -3.37 -31.84
CA ALA A 37 -1.43 -3.99 -32.96
C ALA A 37 -0.48 -4.65 -33.99
N ASP A 38 0.85 -4.42 -33.93
CA ASP A 38 1.82 -4.99 -34.87
C ASP A 38 3.15 -5.32 -34.16
N ALA A 39 3.07 -6.07 -33.07
CA ALA A 39 4.24 -6.46 -32.28
C ALA A 39 5.30 -7.23 -33.10
N ASP A 40 4.88 -7.91 -34.17
CA ASP A 40 5.77 -8.70 -35.04
C ASP A 40 6.41 -7.88 -36.17
N ARG A 41 6.04 -6.61 -36.34
CA ARG A 41 6.63 -5.76 -37.36
C ARG A 41 8.11 -5.50 -37.10
N VAL A 42 8.96 -5.84 -38.06
CA VAL A 42 10.40 -5.60 -37.99
C VAL A 42 10.70 -4.11 -38.09
N ILE A 43 11.41 -3.54 -37.11
CA ILE A 43 11.80 -2.13 -37.03
C ILE A 43 13.29 -1.90 -37.34
N ALA A 44 14.11 -2.93 -37.11
CA ALA A 44 15.54 -2.92 -37.45
C ALA A 44 16.05 -4.35 -37.65
N ARG A 45 17.23 -4.50 -38.27
CA ARG A 45 17.90 -5.80 -38.42
C ARG A 45 19.39 -5.65 -38.13
N VAL A 46 19.94 -6.51 -37.27
CA VAL A 46 21.33 -6.49 -36.86
C VAL A 46 21.97 -7.86 -37.19
N ASN A 47 22.86 -7.88 -38.18
CA ASN A 47 23.54 -9.11 -38.64
C ASN A 47 22.55 -10.27 -38.94
N GLY A 48 21.41 -9.95 -39.55
CA GLY A 48 20.38 -10.92 -39.90
C GLY A 48 19.37 -11.22 -38.80
N ILE A 49 19.52 -10.70 -37.58
CA ILE A 49 18.58 -10.84 -36.47
C ILE A 49 17.61 -9.66 -36.47
N ASP A 50 16.32 -9.94 -36.49
CA ASP A 50 15.27 -8.93 -36.50
C ASP A 50 15.03 -8.36 -35.10
N ILE A 51 14.88 -7.05 -35.01
CA ILE A 51 14.35 -6.32 -33.86
C ILE A 51 12.93 -5.93 -34.22
N LYS A 52 11.97 -6.30 -33.37
CA LYS A 52 10.54 -6.12 -33.63
C LYS A 52 9.96 -4.96 -32.84
N ALA A 53 8.79 -4.48 -33.25
CA ALA A 53 8.04 -3.46 -32.50
C ALA A 53 7.67 -3.89 -31.07
N GLY A 54 7.46 -5.20 -30.86
CA GLY A 54 7.27 -5.75 -29.51
C GLY A 54 8.48 -5.58 -28.59
N ASP A 55 9.70 -5.71 -29.14
CA ASP A 55 10.93 -5.51 -28.37
C ASP A 55 11.06 -4.04 -27.92
N LEU A 56 10.59 -3.09 -28.76
CA LEU A 56 10.55 -1.68 -28.41
C LEU A 56 9.63 -1.41 -27.23
N THR A 57 8.46 -2.09 -27.20
CA THR A 57 7.53 -1.98 -26.07
C THR A 57 8.16 -2.49 -24.78
N LEU A 58 8.83 -3.64 -24.82
CA LEU A 58 9.54 -4.18 -23.66
C LEU A 58 10.67 -3.25 -23.18
N ALA A 59 11.44 -2.66 -24.11
CA ALA A 59 12.49 -1.71 -23.76
C ALA A 59 11.89 -0.42 -23.14
N ASP A 60 10.71 0.03 -23.62
CA ASP A 60 10.02 1.19 -23.09
C ASP A 60 9.45 0.91 -21.67
N GLU A 61 8.95 -0.29 -21.41
CA GLU A 61 8.51 -0.70 -20.08
C GLU A 61 9.68 -0.77 -19.07
N ASP A 62 10.85 -1.23 -19.50
CA ASP A 62 12.04 -1.42 -18.65
C ASP A 62 12.74 -0.09 -18.30
N ILE A 63 13.11 0.70 -19.32
CA ILE A 63 13.94 1.90 -19.13
C ILE A 63 13.21 3.21 -19.45
N GLY A 64 12.07 3.14 -20.14
CA GLY A 64 11.39 4.32 -20.70
C GLY A 64 10.93 5.34 -19.67
N SER A 65 10.53 4.91 -18.48
CA SER A 65 10.09 5.81 -17.39
C SER A 65 11.21 6.75 -16.91
N ASN A 66 12.48 6.39 -17.11
CA ASN A 66 13.65 7.15 -16.71
C ASN A 66 14.19 8.08 -17.82
N LEU A 67 13.58 8.04 -19.02
CA LEU A 67 14.02 8.84 -20.15
C LEU A 67 13.36 10.23 -20.14
N PRO A 68 14.14 11.31 -20.25
CA PRO A 68 13.62 12.69 -20.26
C PRO A 68 12.98 13.11 -21.59
N MET A 69 12.73 12.17 -22.50
CA MET A 69 12.22 12.41 -23.85
C MET A 69 10.91 11.67 -24.11
N THR A 70 10.14 12.12 -25.10
CA THR A 70 8.84 11.55 -25.50
C THR A 70 8.72 11.46 -27.02
N GLY A 71 7.69 10.79 -27.53
CA GLY A 71 7.39 10.71 -28.96
C GLY A 71 8.48 10.05 -29.77
N ASP A 72 8.75 10.60 -30.96
CA ASP A 72 9.69 10.03 -31.92
C ASP A 72 11.13 9.96 -31.38
N ALA A 73 11.57 10.99 -30.65
CA ALA A 73 12.92 11.00 -30.05
C ALA A 73 13.11 9.83 -29.06
N ARG A 74 12.10 9.52 -28.26
CA ARG A 74 12.11 8.37 -27.35
C ARG A 74 12.16 7.05 -28.12
N ARG A 75 11.35 6.93 -29.16
CA ARG A 75 11.34 5.77 -30.04
C ARG A 75 12.69 5.53 -30.70
N ASP A 76 13.31 6.59 -31.25
CA ASP A 76 14.61 6.50 -31.90
C ASP A 76 15.69 6.08 -30.90
N TYR A 77 15.70 6.66 -29.71
CA TYR A 77 16.61 6.27 -28.65
C TYR A 77 16.48 4.78 -28.28
N LEU A 78 15.25 4.31 -28.04
CA LEU A 78 14.99 2.91 -27.70
C LEU A 78 15.37 1.96 -28.84
N THR A 79 15.16 2.36 -30.10
CA THR A 79 15.58 1.57 -31.26
C THR A 79 17.11 1.43 -31.30
N HIS A 80 17.87 2.51 -31.08
CA HIS A 80 19.33 2.46 -31.00
C HIS A 80 19.79 1.62 -29.81
N TYR A 81 19.17 1.75 -28.65
CA TYR A 81 19.45 0.94 -27.48
C TYR A 81 19.29 -0.56 -27.76
N LEU A 82 18.23 -0.96 -28.46
CA LEU A 82 18.00 -2.38 -28.85
C LEU A 82 19.04 -2.86 -29.88
N ILE A 83 19.45 -2.00 -30.82
CA ILE A 83 20.52 -2.32 -31.78
C ILE A 83 21.84 -2.56 -31.05
N ASP A 84 22.23 -1.68 -30.14
CA ASP A 84 23.45 -1.79 -29.34
C ASP A 84 23.42 -3.03 -28.45
N MET A 85 22.28 -3.29 -27.78
CA MET A 85 22.06 -4.50 -26.99
C MET A 85 22.26 -5.76 -27.84
N GLN A 86 21.69 -5.81 -29.05
CA GLN A 86 21.84 -6.98 -29.93
C GLN A 86 23.30 -7.18 -30.39
N LEU A 87 24.05 -6.11 -30.64
CA LEU A 87 25.49 -6.19 -30.97
C LEU A 87 26.29 -6.74 -29.78
N ILE A 88 26.03 -6.25 -28.59
CA ILE A 88 26.70 -6.70 -27.36
C ILE A 88 26.37 -8.17 -27.06
N VAL A 89 25.11 -8.58 -27.22
CA VAL A 89 24.68 -9.98 -27.04
C VAL A 89 25.43 -10.90 -27.99
N GLN A 90 25.54 -10.57 -29.30
CA GLN A 90 26.29 -11.37 -30.27
C GLN A 90 27.78 -11.49 -29.89
N ALA A 91 28.38 -10.42 -29.40
CA ALA A 91 29.77 -10.44 -28.92
C ALA A 91 29.93 -11.30 -27.65
N ALA A 92 28.97 -11.29 -26.77
CA ALA A 92 28.93 -12.10 -25.56
C ALA A 92 28.77 -13.59 -25.89
N ASP A 93 27.90 -13.93 -26.84
CA ASP A 93 27.68 -15.30 -27.33
C ASP A 93 28.94 -15.85 -28.00
N ALA A 94 29.63 -15.06 -28.84
CA ALA A 94 30.90 -15.46 -29.44
C ALA A 94 31.96 -15.78 -28.38
N LYS A 95 31.91 -15.16 -27.21
CA LYS A 95 32.78 -15.40 -26.05
C LYS A 95 32.21 -16.47 -25.09
N LYS A 96 31.07 -17.07 -25.39
CA LYS A 96 30.39 -18.08 -24.57
C LYS A 96 30.13 -17.62 -23.12
N LEU A 97 29.86 -16.34 -22.92
CA LEU A 97 29.66 -15.81 -21.59
C LEU A 97 28.38 -16.35 -20.89
N GLY A 98 27.42 -16.86 -21.68
CA GLY A 98 26.20 -17.48 -21.20
C GLY A 98 26.35 -19.00 -20.87
N ASP A 99 27.47 -19.62 -21.11
CA ASP A 99 27.61 -21.10 -21.00
C ASP A 99 27.88 -21.58 -19.57
N ASN A 100 28.15 -20.67 -18.62
CA ASN A 100 28.43 -21.06 -17.23
C ASN A 100 27.13 -21.31 -16.42
N ASP A 101 27.27 -22.14 -15.37
CA ASP A 101 26.13 -22.58 -14.56
C ASP A 101 25.49 -21.43 -13.76
N GLU A 102 26.25 -20.39 -13.40
CA GLU A 102 25.71 -19.23 -12.72
C GLU A 102 24.74 -18.46 -13.62
N PHE A 103 25.14 -18.20 -14.87
CA PHE A 103 24.28 -17.53 -15.85
C PHE A 103 23.00 -18.35 -16.11
N LYS A 104 23.13 -19.67 -16.30
CA LYS A 104 21.98 -20.56 -16.51
C LYS A 104 21.02 -20.56 -15.32
N ARG A 105 21.53 -20.56 -14.08
CA ARG A 105 20.68 -20.43 -12.88
C ARG A 105 19.95 -19.08 -12.85
N ARG A 106 20.64 -17.98 -13.14
CA ARG A 106 20.03 -16.64 -13.20
C ARG A 106 18.95 -16.54 -14.27
N LEU A 107 19.21 -17.07 -15.45
CA LEU A 107 18.23 -17.09 -16.54
C LEU A 107 16.99 -17.91 -16.18
N ASN A 108 17.18 -19.09 -15.60
CA ASN A 108 16.07 -19.93 -15.13
C ASN A 108 15.25 -19.24 -14.03
N TYR A 109 15.91 -18.57 -13.08
CA TYR A 109 15.24 -17.81 -12.05
C TYR A 109 14.41 -16.65 -12.64
N ALA A 110 14.98 -15.88 -13.58
CA ALA A 110 14.28 -14.79 -14.26
C ALA A 110 13.05 -15.29 -15.01
N ARG A 111 13.20 -16.39 -15.76
CA ARG A 111 12.08 -17.05 -16.45
C ARG A 111 10.98 -17.48 -15.48
N ASN A 112 11.34 -18.14 -14.39
CA ASN A 112 10.37 -18.63 -13.39
C ASN A 112 9.64 -17.45 -12.71
N LYS A 113 10.35 -16.36 -12.43
CA LYS A 113 9.76 -15.12 -11.89
C LYS A 113 8.72 -14.55 -12.85
N LEU A 114 9.05 -14.39 -14.13
CA LEU A 114 8.13 -13.90 -15.16
C LEU A 114 6.89 -14.78 -15.31
N LEU A 115 7.08 -16.12 -15.28
CA LEU A 115 5.94 -17.06 -15.33
C LEU A 115 5.05 -16.95 -14.10
N MET A 116 5.64 -16.82 -12.90
CA MET A 116 4.90 -16.60 -11.67
C MET A 116 4.10 -15.31 -11.74
N GLU A 117 4.72 -14.20 -12.12
CA GLU A 117 4.06 -12.89 -12.26
C GLU A 117 2.91 -12.96 -13.26
N ARG A 118 3.13 -13.58 -14.41
CA ARG A 118 2.09 -13.76 -15.43
C ARG A 118 0.92 -14.61 -14.93
N TYR A 119 1.21 -15.70 -14.24
CA TYR A 119 0.20 -16.57 -13.64
C TYR A 119 -0.65 -15.79 -12.61
N LEU A 120 0.01 -15.12 -11.66
CA LEU A 120 -0.68 -14.34 -10.62
C LEU A 120 -1.55 -13.24 -11.24
N GLN A 121 -1.05 -12.54 -12.26
CA GLN A 121 -1.83 -11.50 -12.94
C GLN A 121 -3.06 -12.07 -13.66
N THR A 122 -2.90 -13.20 -14.35
CA THR A 122 -3.99 -13.83 -15.10
C THR A 122 -5.07 -14.36 -14.18
N GLU A 123 -4.68 -15.15 -13.17
CA GLU A 123 -5.62 -15.75 -12.22
C GLU A 123 -6.26 -14.70 -11.30
N GLY A 124 -5.47 -13.70 -10.87
CA GLY A 124 -6.01 -12.59 -10.08
C GLY A 124 -7.10 -11.81 -10.82
N ARG A 125 -6.90 -11.51 -12.11
CA ARG A 125 -7.92 -10.86 -12.94
C ARG A 125 -9.14 -11.75 -13.16
N ALA A 126 -8.93 -13.03 -13.41
CA ALA A 126 -10.03 -13.98 -13.62
C ALA A 126 -10.93 -14.15 -12.41
N ALA A 127 -10.38 -13.97 -11.21
CA ALA A 127 -11.13 -14.04 -9.95
C ALA A 127 -12.04 -12.82 -9.72
N VAL A 128 -11.72 -11.67 -10.33
CA VAL A 128 -12.50 -10.43 -10.16
C VAL A 128 -13.74 -10.49 -11.06
N SER A 129 -14.90 -10.64 -10.44
CA SER A 129 -16.20 -10.61 -11.09
C SER A 129 -17.15 -9.69 -10.31
N ASP A 130 -18.18 -9.16 -10.95
CA ASP A 130 -19.17 -8.32 -10.27
C ASP A 130 -19.81 -9.04 -9.09
N ALA A 131 -20.08 -10.34 -9.21
CA ALA A 131 -20.63 -11.15 -8.12
C ALA A 131 -19.66 -11.20 -6.94
N ALA A 132 -18.37 -11.52 -7.17
CA ALA A 132 -17.36 -11.59 -6.11
C ALA A 132 -17.15 -10.23 -5.42
N LEU A 133 -17.22 -9.14 -6.18
CA LEU A 133 -17.10 -7.78 -5.63
C LEU A 133 -18.29 -7.43 -4.74
N HIS A 134 -19.52 -7.74 -5.18
CA HIS A 134 -20.73 -7.49 -4.39
C HIS A 134 -20.78 -8.37 -3.14
N ASP A 135 -20.40 -9.65 -3.24
CA ASP A 135 -20.34 -10.55 -2.10
C ASP A 135 -19.36 -10.05 -1.05
N LEU A 136 -18.15 -9.65 -1.48
CA LEU A 136 -17.15 -9.09 -0.55
C LEU A 136 -17.63 -7.76 0.06
N TYR A 137 -18.25 -6.89 -0.76
CA TYR A 137 -18.80 -5.63 -0.26
C TYR A 137 -19.88 -5.86 0.80
N GLN A 138 -20.81 -6.80 0.56
CA GLN A 138 -21.84 -7.16 1.53
C GLN A 138 -21.23 -7.74 2.82
N GLN A 139 -20.21 -8.57 2.70
CA GLN A 139 -19.50 -9.12 3.87
C GLN A 139 -18.87 -8.00 4.69
N VAL A 140 -18.08 -7.12 4.06
CA VAL A 140 -17.41 -6.00 4.73
C VAL A 140 -18.41 -5.03 5.37
N THR A 141 -19.47 -4.68 4.64
CA THR A 141 -20.52 -3.79 5.18
C THR A 141 -21.28 -4.42 6.33
N LYS A 142 -21.51 -5.73 6.30
CA LYS A 142 -22.14 -6.46 7.40
C LYS A 142 -21.25 -6.49 8.66
N GLU A 143 -19.94 -6.66 8.48
CA GLU A 143 -18.96 -6.61 9.58
C GLU A 143 -18.85 -5.20 10.18
N MET A 144 -18.98 -4.17 9.36
CA MET A 144 -18.98 -2.75 9.79
C MET A 144 -20.34 -2.31 10.36
N ALA A 145 -21.41 -3.09 10.13
CA ALA A 145 -22.75 -2.69 10.52
C ALA A 145 -22.85 -2.51 12.04
N GLY A 146 -23.24 -1.29 12.45
CA GLY A 146 -23.37 -0.95 13.87
C GLY A 146 -22.06 -0.53 14.54
N GLU A 147 -20.91 -0.56 13.83
CA GLU A 147 -19.67 -0.03 14.37
C GLU A 147 -19.83 1.45 14.66
N GLN A 148 -19.49 1.85 15.90
CA GLN A 148 -19.52 3.25 16.30
C GLN A 148 -18.18 3.91 16.02
N GLU A 149 -18.23 5.12 15.47
CA GLU A 149 -17.09 6.03 15.42
C GLU A 149 -17.42 7.32 16.18
N ILE A 150 -16.39 7.91 16.75
CA ILE A 150 -16.49 9.15 17.49
C ILE A 150 -15.54 10.18 16.89
N HIS A 151 -15.98 11.46 16.94
CA HIS A 151 -15.14 12.60 16.66
C HIS A 151 -14.73 13.21 18.00
N ALA A 152 -13.43 13.30 18.24
CA ALA A 152 -12.93 13.85 19.49
C ALA A 152 -11.74 14.79 19.26
N ARG A 153 -11.55 15.67 20.23
CA ARG A 153 -10.34 16.47 20.41
C ARG A 153 -9.58 15.97 21.61
N HIS A 154 -8.26 16.12 21.60
CA HIS A 154 -7.46 15.83 22.77
C HIS A 154 -6.35 16.86 23.03
N ILE A 155 -5.89 16.89 24.27
CA ILE A 155 -4.69 17.62 24.70
C ILE A 155 -3.77 16.60 25.35
N LEU A 156 -2.55 16.44 24.82
CA LEU A 156 -1.51 15.55 25.36
C LEU A 156 -0.47 16.39 26.11
N VAL A 157 -0.23 16.04 27.37
CA VAL A 157 0.81 16.65 28.20
C VAL A 157 1.68 15.59 28.86
N GLY A 158 2.85 16.01 29.38
CA GLY A 158 3.84 15.07 29.90
C GLY A 158 3.56 14.58 31.31
N THR A 159 2.90 15.37 32.15
CA THR A 159 2.71 15.08 33.58
C THR A 159 1.25 15.10 33.97
N GLU A 160 0.92 14.40 35.05
CA GLU A 160 -0.42 14.41 35.63
C GLU A 160 -0.83 15.80 36.13
N ASP A 161 0.10 16.53 36.71
CA ASP A 161 -0.14 17.87 37.25
C ASP A 161 -0.46 18.85 36.12
N ASP A 162 0.24 18.77 34.98
CA ASP A 162 -0.11 19.56 33.78
C ASP A 162 -1.52 19.23 33.29
N ALA A 163 -1.87 17.93 33.25
CA ALA A 163 -3.19 17.49 32.82
C ALA A 163 -4.30 17.99 33.75
N LYS A 164 -4.09 17.94 35.08
CA LYS A 164 -5.01 18.48 36.06
C LYS A 164 -5.17 20.02 35.89
N ALA A 165 -4.06 20.73 35.66
CA ALA A 165 -4.09 22.17 35.43
C ALA A 165 -4.86 22.54 34.16
N VAL A 166 -4.71 21.81 33.08
CA VAL A 166 -5.47 21.97 31.83
C VAL A 166 -6.96 21.67 32.07
N PHE A 167 -7.26 20.56 32.74
CA PHE A 167 -8.63 20.17 33.06
C PHE A 167 -9.37 21.25 33.90
N GLU A 168 -8.73 21.82 34.92
CA GLU A 168 -9.30 22.88 35.73
C GLU A 168 -9.55 24.18 34.93
N GLN A 169 -8.70 24.48 33.93
CA GLN A 169 -8.95 25.62 33.03
C GLN A 169 -10.17 25.39 32.16
N LEU A 170 -10.30 24.18 31.61
CA LEU A 170 -11.46 23.77 30.80
C LEU A 170 -12.75 23.79 31.60
N ARG A 171 -12.72 23.34 32.87
CA ARG A 171 -13.87 23.43 33.79
C ARG A 171 -14.32 24.88 34.09
N LYS A 172 -13.39 25.83 34.03
CA LYS A 172 -13.66 27.26 34.17
C LYS A 172 -14.10 27.93 32.89
N GLY A 173 -14.29 27.17 31.80
CA GLY A 173 -14.80 27.64 30.52
C GLY A 173 -13.75 28.08 29.52
N ALA A 174 -12.48 27.71 29.71
CA ALA A 174 -11.47 27.99 28.72
C ALA A 174 -11.77 27.25 27.41
N ASP A 175 -11.38 27.83 26.27
CA ASP A 175 -11.56 27.23 24.98
C ASP A 175 -10.60 26.02 24.77
N PHE A 176 -11.16 24.86 24.42
CA PHE A 176 -10.41 23.61 24.29
C PHE A 176 -9.37 23.69 23.17
N ALA A 177 -9.76 24.24 22.00
CA ALA A 177 -8.86 24.33 20.86
C ALA A 177 -7.69 25.30 21.11
N ALA A 178 -7.94 26.40 21.81
CA ALA A 178 -6.89 27.33 22.20
C ALA A 178 -5.90 26.69 23.18
N LEU A 179 -6.38 25.96 24.20
CA LEU A 179 -5.52 25.21 25.12
C LEU A 179 -4.76 24.09 24.46
N ALA A 180 -5.37 23.39 23.49
CA ALA A 180 -4.70 22.37 22.71
C ALA A 180 -3.51 22.97 21.92
N LYS A 181 -3.72 24.10 21.26
CA LYS A 181 -2.65 24.82 20.52
C LYS A 181 -1.51 25.26 21.41
N GLU A 182 -1.84 25.69 22.63
CA GLU A 182 -0.85 26.23 23.56
C GLU A 182 -0.08 25.14 24.32
N LYS A 183 -0.76 24.08 24.74
CA LYS A 183 -0.25 23.14 25.75
C LYS A 183 0.00 21.73 25.21
N SER A 184 -0.68 21.32 24.15
CA SER A 184 -0.59 19.94 23.67
C SER A 184 0.74 19.66 22.98
N LYS A 185 1.33 18.49 23.31
CA LYS A 185 2.53 17.97 22.67
C LYS A 185 2.22 17.10 21.43
N ASP A 186 0.93 16.89 21.16
CA ASP A 186 0.50 16.07 20.01
C ASP A 186 0.51 16.90 18.71
N PRO A 187 0.83 16.29 17.55
CA PRO A 187 0.79 16.96 16.24
C PRO A 187 -0.54 17.61 15.91
N SER A 188 -1.67 17.06 16.38
CA SER A 188 -3.01 17.65 16.20
C SER A 188 -3.19 18.98 16.90
N SER A 189 -2.25 19.40 17.76
CA SER A 189 -2.30 20.69 18.47
C SER A 189 -2.51 21.88 17.54
N SER A 190 -1.89 21.89 16.35
CA SER A 190 -2.06 22.94 15.33
C SER A 190 -3.52 23.11 14.88
N GLU A 191 -4.30 22.02 14.92
CA GLU A 191 -5.71 21.98 14.57
C GLU A 191 -6.63 22.00 15.82
N GLY A 192 -6.08 22.45 16.96
CA GLY A 192 -6.82 22.51 18.22
C GLY A 192 -7.10 21.13 18.82
N GLY A 193 -6.22 20.18 18.59
CA GLY A 193 -6.30 18.82 19.11
C GLY A 193 -7.29 17.92 18.38
N ASP A 194 -7.75 18.29 17.19
CA ASP A 194 -8.75 17.57 16.41
C ASP A 194 -8.19 16.26 15.87
N LEU A 195 -8.82 15.13 16.20
CA LEU A 195 -8.45 13.79 15.74
C LEU A 195 -9.35 13.28 14.60
N GLY A 196 -10.39 14.04 14.22
CA GLY A 196 -11.41 13.58 13.30
C GLY A 196 -12.22 12.41 13.86
N TYR A 197 -12.92 11.69 12.96
CA TYR A 197 -13.64 10.48 13.32
C TYR A 197 -12.73 9.26 13.38
N PHE A 198 -12.88 8.46 14.43
CA PHE A 198 -12.14 7.21 14.60
C PHE A 198 -12.97 6.15 15.31
N THR A 199 -12.64 4.90 15.02
CA THR A 199 -13.19 3.70 15.69
C THR A 199 -12.32 3.32 16.89
N ARG A 200 -12.87 2.52 17.81
CA ARG A 200 -12.19 2.11 19.05
C ARG A 200 -10.82 1.45 18.81
N ASP A 201 -10.74 0.63 17.80
CA ASP A 201 -9.54 -0.16 17.45
C ASP A 201 -8.38 0.68 16.85
N ARG A 202 -8.63 1.98 16.61
CA ARG A 202 -7.64 2.93 16.07
C ARG A 202 -6.81 3.62 17.14
N MET A 203 -7.19 3.47 18.39
CA MET A 203 -6.58 4.15 19.52
C MET A 203 -6.06 3.13 20.54
N VAL A 204 -5.09 3.55 21.37
CA VAL A 204 -4.66 2.72 22.49
C VAL A 204 -5.82 2.48 23.46
N PRO A 205 -5.88 1.29 24.09
CA PRO A 205 -7.04 0.85 24.87
C PRO A 205 -7.50 1.88 25.91
N GLU A 206 -6.58 2.47 26.66
CA GLU A 206 -6.88 3.40 27.75
C GLU A 206 -7.56 4.68 27.23
N PHE A 207 -7.06 5.19 26.09
CA PHE A 207 -7.65 6.36 25.44
C PHE A 207 -9.04 6.03 24.88
N ALA A 208 -9.15 4.91 24.16
CA ALA A 208 -10.42 4.47 23.57
C ALA A 208 -11.48 4.22 24.65
N ASP A 209 -11.12 3.58 25.76
CA ASP A 209 -12.03 3.30 26.87
C ASP A 209 -12.57 4.57 27.53
N ALA A 210 -11.74 5.59 27.66
CA ALA A 210 -12.17 6.88 28.16
C ALA A 210 -13.06 7.62 27.13
N ALA A 211 -12.59 7.75 25.89
CA ALA A 211 -13.25 8.54 24.86
C ALA A 211 -14.66 7.99 24.51
N PHE A 212 -14.82 6.67 24.37
CA PHE A 212 -16.10 6.05 24.00
C PHE A 212 -17.15 6.02 25.15
N LYS A 213 -16.73 6.30 26.41
CA LYS A 213 -17.64 6.46 27.54
C LYS A 213 -18.23 7.88 27.65
N LEU A 214 -17.61 8.85 27.02
CA LEU A 214 -18.06 10.24 27.08
C LEU A 214 -19.41 10.42 26.36
N GLN A 215 -20.15 11.43 26.81
CA GLN A 215 -21.29 11.98 26.08
C GLN A 215 -20.79 13.14 25.18
N VAL A 216 -21.52 13.43 24.11
CA VAL A 216 -21.20 14.56 23.22
C VAL A 216 -21.11 15.86 24.01
N GLY A 217 -20.01 16.58 23.80
CA GLY A 217 -19.67 17.81 24.54
C GLY A 217 -18.95 17.59 25.88
N GLN A 218 -18.86 16.35 26.38
CA GLN A 218 -18.19 16.02 27.63
C GLN A 218 -16.68 16.00 27.48
N ILE A 219 -16.00 16.41 28.56
CA ILE A 219 -14.53 16.35 28.71
C ILE A 219 -14.19 15.24 29.70
N SER A 220 -13.17 14.41 29.39
CA SER A 220 -12.69 13.34 30.27
C SER A 220 -11.93 13.90 31.48
N ASP A 221 -11.87 13.14 32.55
CA ASP A 221 -10.77 13.27 33.50
C ASP A 221 -9.42 13.00 32.79
N PRO A 222 -8.27 13.38 33.41
CA PRO A 222 -6.95 13.03 32.90
C PRO A 222 -6.78 11.52 32.68
N VAL A 223 -6.44 11.12 31.47
CA VAL A 223 -6.25 9.70 31.05
C VAL A 223 -4.79 9.43 30.80
N LYS A 224 -4.22 8.46 31.50
CA LYS A 224 -2.81 8.05 31.33
C LYS A 224 -2.68 7.01 30.22
N THR A 225 -1.70 7.21 29.32
CA THR A 225 -1.25 6.22 28.33
C THR A 225 0.27 6.14 28.32
N GLU A 226 0.84 5.31 27.46
CA GLU A 226 2.29 5.26 27.25
C GLU A 226 2.86 6.58 26.67
N PHE A 227 2.06 7.39 25.99
CA PHE A 227 2.47 8.67 25.39
C PHE A 227 2.43 9.85 26.37
N GLY A 228 1.77 9.71 27.52
CA GLY A 228 1.61 10.75 28.50
C GLY A 228 0.19 10.80 29.05
N TRP A 229 -0.26 12.02 29.38
CA TRP A 229 -1.57 12.28 29.93
C TRP A 229 -2.45 13.03 28.93
N HIS A 230 -3.66 12.54 28.74
CA HIS A 230 -4.61 13.06 27.78
C HIS A 230 -5.83 13.67 28.47
N ILE A 231 -6.29 14.81 27.98
CA ILE A 231 -7.63 15.33 28.23
C ILE A 231 -8.39 15.20 26.92
N ILE A 232 -9.54 14.55 26.94
CA ILE A 232 -10.30 14.20 25.74
C ILE A 232 -11.65 14.93 25.78
N LYS A 233 -12.06 15.55 24.69
CA LYS A 233 -13.40 16.12 24.51
C LYS A 233 -14.09 15.39 23.38
N LEU A 234 -15.28 14.83 23.64
CA LEU A 234 -16.10 14.21 22.61
C LEU A 234 -16.91 15.29 21.88
N GLU A 235 -16.69 15.39 20.56
CA GLU A 235 -17.42 16.36 19.72
C GLU A 235 -18.67 15.73 19.08
N ASP A 236 -18.57 14.48 18.62
CA ASP A 236 -19.69 13.76 18.01
C ASP A 236 -19.55 12.24 18.18
N LYS A 237 -20.68 11.53 18.06
CA LYS A 237 -20.76 10.08 18.11
C LYS A 237 -21.81 9.59 17.13
N ARG A 238 -21.41 8.74 16.19
CA ARG A 238 -22.31 8.23 15.17
C ARG A 238 -22.02 6.76 14.82
N THR A 239 -22.96 6.12 14.18
CA THR A 239 -22.69 4.88 13.49
C THR A 239 -21.82 5.18 12.26
N ARG A 240 -20.78 4.41 12.08
CA ARG A 240 -19.86 4.55 10.95
C ARG A 240 -20.62 4.44 9.63
N PRO A 241 -20.54 5.45 8.75
CA PRO A 241 -21.19 5.40 7.45
C PRO A 241 -20.58 4.31 6.58
N MET A 242 -21.43 3.57 5.88
CA MET A 242 -20.97 2.60 4.90
C MET A 242 -20.38 3.33 3.70
N PRO A 243 -19.19 2.94 3.22
CA PRO A 243 -18.64 3.51 2.01
C PRO A 243 -19.50 3.12 0.82
N GLU A 244 -19.71 4.03 -0.12
CA GLU A 244 -20.38 3.73 -1.40
C GLU A 244 -19.55 2.71 -2.18
N PHE A 245 -20.22 1.73 -2.81
CA PHE A 245 -19.56 0.64 -3.56
C PHE A 245 -18.55 1.16 -4.57
N ASP A 246 -18.92 2.16 -5.37
CA ASP A 246 -18.08 2.70 -6.44
C ASP A 246 -16.80 3.35 -5.90
N LYS A 247 -16.84 3.90 -4.68
CA LYS A 247 -15.67 4.53 -4.06
C LYS A 247 -14.64 3.54 -3.51
N VAL A 248 -15.07 2.30 -3.28
CA VAL A 248 -14.21 1.23 -2.75
C VAL A 248 -13.97 0.12 -3.76
N LYS A 249 -14.53 0.21 -4.96
CA LYS A 249 -14.48 -0.83 -5.99
C LYS A 249 -13.06 -1.30 -6.27
N ASP A 250 -12.11 -0.39 -6.53
CA ASP A 250 -10.72 -0.74 -6.80
C ASP A 250 -10.05 -1.46 -5.61
N GLN A 251 -10.43 -1.10 -4.38
CA GLN A 251 -9.94 -1.77 -3.19
C GLN A 251 -10.52 -3.18 -3.07
N LEU A 252 -11.81 -3.35 -3.38
CA LEU A 252 -12.48 -4.65 -3.41
C LEU A 252 -11.88 -5.56 -4.49
N GLU A 253 -11.60 -5.05 -5.69
CA GLU A 253 -10.93 -5.79 -6.77
C GLU A 253 -9.58 -6.35 -6.30
N ASN A 254 -8.77 -5.50 -5.69
CA ASN A 254 -7.49 -5.92 -5.12
C ASN A 254 -7.64 -6.97 -4.01
N MET A 255 -8.66 -6.84 -3.16
CA MET A 255 -8.92 -7.80 -2.08
C MET A 255 -9.40 -9.14 -2.62
N VAL A 256 -10.34 -9.15 -3.58
CA VAL A 256 -10.83 -10.37 -4.25
C VAL A 256 -9.68 -11.10 -4.92
N ALA A 257 -8.88 -10.40 -5.74
CA ALA A 257 -7.73 -10.98 -6.43
C ALA A 257 -6.73 -11.60 -5.44
N ARG A 258 -6.34 -10.88 -4.38
CA ARG A 258 -5.40 -11.38 -3.36
C ARG A 258 -5.95 -12.60 -2.64
N LYS A 259 -7.22 -12.59 -2.25
CA LYS A 259 -7.86 -13.72 -1.56
C LYS A 259 -7.85 -14.96 -2.43
N ALA A 260 -8.31 -14.86 -3.68
CA ALA A 260 -8.35 -15.96 -4.62
C ALA A 260 -6.95 -16.54 -4.89
N LEU A 261 -5.94 -15.69 -5.09
CA LEU A 261 -4.55 -16.12 -5.29
C LEU A 261 -3.99 -16.82 -4.07
N SER A 262 -4.28 -16.31 -2.85
CA SER A 262 -3.84 -16.95 -1.60
C SER A 262 -4.45 -18.34 -1.41
N GLU A 263 -5.74 -18.47 -1.69
CA GLU A 263 -6.46 -19.75 -1.63
C GLU A 263 -5.91 -20.75 -2.65
N GLN A 264 -5.65 -20.28 -3.88
CA GLN A 264 -5.10 -21.12 -4.96
C GLN A 264 -3.68 -21.58 -4.65
N VAL A 265 -2.80 -20.70 -4.17
CA VAL A 265 -1.45 -21.09 -3.75
C VAL A 265 -1.49 -22.07 -2.58
N THR A 266 -2.40 -21.84 -1.62
CA THR A 266 -2.60 -22.77 -0.49
C THR A 266 -3.03 -24.15 -0.98
N LYS A 267 -3.99 -24.21 -1.91
CA LYS A 267 -4.42 -25.46 -2.54
C LYS A 267 -3.28 -26.17 -3.23
N MET A 268 -2.52 -25.46 -4.09
CA MET A 268 -1.34 -26.02 -4.76
C MET A 268 -0.31 -26.58 -3.76
N ARG A 269 -0.06 -25.87 -2.65
CA ARG A 269 0.87 -26.36 -1.62
C ARG A 269 0.38 -27.62 -0.93
N ASN A 270 -0.92 -27.74 -0.69
CA ASN A 270 -1.51 -28.92 -0.06
C ASN A 270 -1.50 -30.15 -0.99
N GLU A 271 -1.58 -29.92 -2.30
CA GLU A 271 -1.56 -30.99 -3.31
C GLU A 271 -0.13 -31.40 -3.71
N ALA A 272 0.86 -30.55 -3.43
CA ALA A 272 2.26 -30.79 -3.82
C ALA A 272 3.00 -31.65 -2.80
N LYS A 273 3.87 -32.55 -3.27
CA LYS A 273 4.87 -33.18 -2.43
C LYS A 273 6.04 -32.21 -2.23
N ILE A 274 6.13 -31.58 -1.06
CA ILE A 274 7.18 -30.62 -0.72
C ILE A 274 8.11 -31.24 0.31
N GLU A 275 9.39 -31.36 -0.06
CA GLU A 275 10.46 -31.82 0.82
C GLU A 275 11.43 -30.65 1.06
N GLN A 276 11.54 -30.19 2.29
CA GLN A 276 12.56 -29.20 2.69
C GLN A 276 13.78 -29.96 3.20
N LEU A 277 14.87 -29.92 2.43
CA LEU A 277 16.09 -30.69 2.71
C LEU A 277 17.01 -29.97 3.72
N GLU A 278 16.84 -28.65 3.89
CA GLU A 278 17.56 -27.86 4.88
C GLU A 278 16.57 -27.07 5.74
N ALA A 279 16.80 -27.04 7.05
CA ALA A 279 16.04 -26.13 7.91
C ALA A 279 16.45 -24.69 7.58
N PRO A 280 15.50 -23.72 7.50
CA PRO A 280 15.86 -22.33 7.37
C PRO A 280 16.80 -21.94 8.54
N PRO A 281 17.85 -21.12 8.31
CA PRO A 281 18.67 -20.62 9.41
C PRO A 281 17.77 -19.99 10.46
N ALA A 282 18.02 -20.32 11.74
CA ALA A 282 17.30 -19.71 12.83
C ALA A 282 17.35 -18.18 12.67
N PRO A 283 16.23 -17.45 12.88
CA PRO A 283 16.26 -15.99 12.86
C PRO A 283 17.41 -15.55 13.78
N ALA A 284 18.29 -14.70 13.25
CA ALA A 284 19.40 -14.16 14.05
C ALA A 284 18.79 -13.63 15.36
N ALA A 285 19.18 -14.25 16.48
CA ALA A 285 18.78 -13.76 17.78
C ALA A 285 19.24 -12.30 17.82
N ASP A 286 18.30 -11.37 17.91
CA ASP A 286 18.57 -9.97 18.11
C ASP A 286 19.63 -9.88 19.22
N ALA A 287 20.79 -9.35 18.85
CA ALA A 287 21.84 -9.04 19.78
C ALA A 287 21.27 -7.99 20.73
N ALA A 288 20.55 -8.47 21.75
CA ALA A 288 20.09 -7.65 22.85
C ALA A 288 21.31 -6.94 23.41
N GLY A 289 21.47 -5.70 23.04
CA GLY A 289 22.55 -4.83 23.49
C GLY A 289 22.60 -4.84 24.99
N LYS A 290 23.75 -5.31 25.49
CA LYS A 290 24.12 -5.21 26.89
C LYS A 290 24.13 -3.72 27.27
N PRO A 291 23.44 -3.26 28.31
CA PRO A 291 23.47 -1.86 28.70
C PRO A 291 24.89 -1.45 29.08
N PRO A 292 25.34 -0.24 28.72
CA PRO A 292 26.65 0.27 29.16
C PRO A 292 26.64 0.44 30.67
N LYS A 293 27.80 0.08 31.27
CA LYS A 293 28.08 0.28 32.70
C LYS A 293 28.23 1.76 33.02
#